data_6640b697ba8ee6fdc4f358501eee9a8e
#
_entry.id   6640b697ba8ee6fdc4f358501eee9a8e
#
_cell.length_a   1.000
_cell.length_b   1.000
_cell.length_c   1.000
_cell.angle_alpha   90.00
_cell.angle_beta   90.00
_cell.angle_gamma   90.00
#
_symmetry.space_group_name_H-M   'P 1'
#
loop_
_entity.id
_entity.type
_entity.pdbx_description
1 polymer ?
#
loop_
_entity_poly.entity_id
_entity_poly.type
_entity_poly.pdbx_seq_one_letter_code
_entity_poly.pdbx_strand_id
1 'polypeptide(L)'
;RRADLPVVGDAKEVLVELLEAMKRVEMNDITAWHAYLVMLKRRYPTGYDEPDDGTLSPQYVIKRIGEIAGPDTIFAAGVGQHQMWSAHFLPHERPGKWLNSGGAGTMGYCVPAAMGAKVGAPDQVVWGIDGDGCFQMTNQELVTCALNDIPIKIAIINNGVLGMVRQWQTLFYGERYSNTDLHSSRIPDFPKLAEAMGC
;
A
#
# COMPACT_ATOMS: atom_id res chain seq x y z
N ARG A 1 -6.16 -0.13 24.87
CA ARG A 1 -6.18 -1.37 25.66
C ARG A 1 -5.16 -1.24 26.80
N ARG A 2 -5.47 -1.85 27.95
CA ARG A 2 -4.51 -1.91 29.06
C ARG A 2 -3.49 -3.00 28.74
N ALA A 3 -2.21 -2.72 28.94
CA ALA A 3 -1.16 -3.73 28.83
C ALA A 3 -1.18 -4.65 30.06
N ASP A 4 -1.03 -5.94 29.87
CA ASP A 4 -0.94 -6.90 30.98
C ASP A 4 0.39 -6.73 31.70
N LEU A 5 1.46 -6.52 30.96
CA LEU A 5 2.79 -6.21 31.46
C LEU A 5 3.37 -5.04 30.64
N PRO A 6 3.35 -3.82 31.16
CA PRO A 6 3.99 -2.69 30.50
C PRO A 6 5.50 -2.75 30.65
N VAL A 7 6.23 -2.63 29.55
CA VAL A 7 7.68 -2.47 29.52
C VAL A 7 7.99 -1.11 28.91
N VAL A 8 8.55 -0.22 29.69
CA VAL A 8 8.84 1.16 29.30
C VAL A 8 10.33 1.35 29.11
N GLY A 9 10.76 1.81 27.93
CA GLY A 9 12.15 2.03 27.61
C GLY A 9 12.39 2.26 26.13
N ASP A 10 13.63 2.46 25.73
CA ASP A 10 14.01 2.45 24.31
C ASP A 10 13.78 1.05 23.72
N ALA A 11 13.12 1.00 22.58
CA ALA A 11 12.70 -0.27 21.97
C ALA A 11 13.88 -1.19 21.64
N LYS A 12 15.02 -0.64 21.21
CA LYS A 12 16.20 -1.42 20.88
C LYS A 12 16.83 -2.02 22.13
N GLU A 13 16.99 -1.22 23.18
CA GLU A 13 17.56 -1.64 24.47
C GLU A 13 16.69 -2.74 25.10
N VAL A 14 15.38 -2.49 25.18
CA VAL A 14 14.40 -3.46 25.69
C VAL A 14 14.45 -4.78 24.91
N LEU A 15 14.51 -4.73 23.57
CA LEU A 15 14.61 -5.96 22.75
C LEU A 15 15.90 -6.72 22.99
N VAL A 16 17.03 -6.04 23.17
CA VAL A 16 18.31 -6.68 23.52
C VAL A 16 18.21 -7.38 24.86
N GLU A 17 17.67 -6.72 25.88
CA GLU A 17 17.50 -7.31 27.21
C GLU A 17 16.52 -8.49 27.20
N LEU A 18 15.43 -8.40 26.44
CA LEU A 18 14.48 -9.50 26.26
C LEU A 18 15.13 -10.70 25.63
N LEU A 19 15.94 -10.51 24.58
CA LEU A 19 16.66 -11.61 23.92
C LEU A 19 17.63 -12.31 24.89
N GLU A 20 18.34 -11.56 25.73
CA GLU A 20 19.22 -12.13 26.76
C GLU A 20 18.44 -12.88 27.85
N ALA A 21 17.30 -12.34 28.26
CA ALA A 21 16.42 -13.00 29.23
C ALA A 21 15.83 -14.31 28.69
N MET A 22 15.44 -14.33 27.41
CA MET A 22 14.88 -15.52 26.74
C MET A 22 15.89 -16.70 26.70
N LYS A 23 17.20 -16.44 26.66
CA LYS A 23 18.22 -17.51 26.70
C LYS A 23 18.20 -18.33 28.00
N ARG A 24 17.59 -17.79 29.06
CA ARG A 24 17.51 -18.38 30.39
C ARG A 24 16.16 -19.02 30.71
N VAL A 25 15.21 -18.92 29.77
CA VAL A 25 13.83 -19.41 29.94
C VAL A 25 13.63 -20.62 29.04
N GLU A 26 13.12 -21.69 29.60
CA GLU A 26 12.66 -22.83 28.80
C GLU A 26 11.41 -22.42 28.03
N MET A 27 11.51 -22.51 26.71
CA MET A 27 10.41 -22.12 25.81
C MET A 27 9.37 -23.24 25.76
N ASN A 28 8.09 -22.85 25.81
CA ASN A 28 7.00 -23.79 25.60
C ASN A 28 7.08 -24.43 24.19
N ASP A 29 6.68 -25.67 24.08
CA ASP A 29 6.53 -26.32 22.77
C ASP A 29 5.38 -25.66 21.99
N ILE A 30 5.73 -25.02 20.88
CA ILE A 30 4.79 -24.34 19.97
C ILE A 30 4.52 -25.13 18.69
N THR A 31 4.98 -26.38 18.60
CA THR A 31 4.89 -27.20 17.38
C THR A 31 3.44 -27.32 16.88
N ALA A 32 2.50 -27.57 17.77
CA ALA A 32 1.07 -27.68 17.43
C ALA A 32 0.51 -26.35 16.90
N TRP A 33 0.88 -25.22 17.52
CA TRP A 33 0.48 -23.89 17.09
C TRP A 33 1.07 -23.56 15.70
N HIS A 34 2.34 -23.84 15.49
CA HIS A 34 3.00 -23.66 14.20
C HIS A 34 2.35 -24.50 13.10
N ALA A 35 2.06 -25.76 13.37
CA ALA A 35 1.34 -26.64 12.43
C ALA A 35 -0.04 -26.10 12.08
N TYR A 36 -0.76 -25.57 13.06
CA TYR A 36 -2.06 -24.94 12.84
C TYR A 36 -1.94 -23.70 11.94
N LEU A 37 -0.96 -22.83 12.16
CA LEU A 37 -0.74 -21.64 11.29
C LEU A 37 -0.36 -22.05 9.86
N VAL A 38 0.47 -23.07 9.68
CA VAL A 38 0.80 -23.61 8.35
C VAL A 38 -0.44 -24.18 7.65
N MET A 39 -1.29 -24.88 8.38
CA MET A 39 -2.57 -25.36 7.85
C MET A 39 -3.48 -24.22 7.43
N LEU A 40 -3.59 -23.14 8.22
CA LEU A 40 -4.37 -21.94 7.86
C LEU A 40 -3.83 -21.27 6.61
N LYS A 41 -2.51 -21.09 6.49
CA LYS A 41 -1.88 -20.52 5.28
C LYS A 41 -2.18 -21.33 4.01
N ARG A 42 -2.24 -22.65 4.13
CA ARG A 42 -2.58 -23.54 3.00
C ARG A 42 -4.07 -23.47 2.66
N ARG A 43 -4.93 -23.37 3.68
CA ARG A 43 -6.39 -23.32 3.49
C ARG A 43 -6.86 -21.96 2.99
N TYR A 44 -6.19 -20.90 3.37
CA TYR A 44 -6.54 -19.52 3.03
C TYR A 44 -5.30 -18.79 2.46
N PRO A 45 -4.83 -19.18 1.28
CA PRO A 45 -3.69 -18.52 0.67
C PRO A 45 -4.03 -17.06 0.34
N THR A 46 -3.06 -16.17 0.49
CA THR A 46 -3.17 -14.83 -0.06
C THR A 46 -3.06 -14.93 -1.57
N GLY A 47 -4.15 -14.70 -2.26
CA GLY A 47 -4.25 -14.83 -3.71
C GLY A 47 -5.29 -13.86 -4.28
N TYR A 48 -5.51 -13.97 -5.56
CA TYR A 48 -6.55 -13.26 -6.29
C TYR A 48 -6.99 -14.10 -7.48
N ASP A 49 -8.21 -13.90 -7.91
CA ASP A 49 -8.74 -14.52 -9.12
C ASP A 49 -8.35 -13.67 -10.33
N GLU A 50 -7.96 -14.34 -11.41
CA GLU A 50 -7.71 -13.68 -12.70
C GLU A 50 -9.05 -13.57 -13.44
N PRO A 51 -9.39 -12.36 -13.94
CA PRO A 51 -10.61 -12.18 -14.73
C PRO A 51 -10.54 -12.97 -16.04
N ASP A 52 -11.67 -13.57 -16.44
CA ASP A 52 -11.81 -14.36 -17.69
C ASP A 52 -12.17 -13.50 -18.90
N ASP A 53 -12.45 -12.22 -18.68
CA ASP A 53 -12.87 -11.25 -19.71
C ASP A 53 -11.69 -10.51 -20.37
N GLY A 54 -10.46 -10.87 -20.03
CA GLY A 54 -9.23 -10.23 -20.52
C GLY A 54 -8.88 -8.91 -19.85
N THR A 55 -9.61 -8.49 -18.81
CA THR A 55 -9.24 -7.34 -17.99
C THR A 55 -8.07 -7.71 -17.06
N LEU A 56 -7.34 -6.69 -16.59
CA LEU A 56 -6.24 -6.88 -15.66
C LEU A 56 -6.75 -6.75 -14.21
N SER A 57 -6.47 -7.74 -13.38
CA SER A 57 -6.73 -7.59 -11.95
C SER A 57 -5.74 -6.59 -11.34
N PRO A 58 -6.19 -5.70 -10.44
CA PRO A 58 -5.30 -4.76 -9.75
C PRO A 58 -4.16 -5.45 -9.00
N GLN A 59 -4.44 -6.59 -8.40
CA GLN A 59 -3.47 -7.39 -7.67
C GLN A 59 -2.34 -7.90 -8.57
N TYR A 60 -2.69 -8.38 -9.77
CA TYR A 60 -1.72 -8.80 -10.78
C TYR A 60 -0.82 -7.64 -11.18
N VAL A 61 -1.40 -6.48 -11.52
CA VAL A 61 -0.65 -5.28 -11.93
C VAL A 61 0.32 -4.85 -10.84
N ILE A 62 -0.14 -4.74 -9.61
CA ILE A 62 0.70 -4.32 -8.47
C ILE A 62 1.84 -5.31 -8.23
N LYS A 63 1.54 -6.61 -8.24
CA LYS A 63 2.54 -7.67 -8.11
C LYS A 63 3.61 -7.56 -9.20
N ARG A 64 3.18 -7.41 -10.46
CA ARG A 64 4.11 -7.28 -11.61
C ARG A 64 4.97 -6.03 -11.52
N ILE A 65 4.41 -4.90 -11.09
CA ILE A 65 5.20 -3.69 -10.83
C ILE A 65 6.29 -3.98 -9.79
N GLY A 66 5.94 -4.63 -8.68
CA GLY A 66 6.90 -5.00 -7.65
C GLY A 66 8.03 -5.92 -8.14
N GLU A 67 7.68 -6.94 -8.92
CA GLU A 67 8.65 -7.88 -9.50
C GLU A 67 9.62 -7.19 -10.48
N ILE A 68 9.11 -6.30 -11.34
CA ILE A 68 9.91 -5.58 -12.33
C ILE A 68 10.76 -4.49 -11.70
N ALA A 69 10.20 -3.75 -10.74
CA ALA A 69 10.89 -2.65 -10.09
C ALA A 69 11.99 -3.12 -9.13
N GLY A 70 11.83 -4.29 -8.55
CA GLY A 70 12.82 -4.93 -7.68
C GLY A 70 12.83 -4.43 -6.23
N PRO A 71 13.60 -5.10 -5.36
CA PRO A 71 13.53 -4.94 -3.90
C PRO A 71 14.10 -3.62 -3.37
N ASP A 72 14.89 -2.91 -4.16
CA ASP A 72 15.49 -1.63 -3.77
C ASP A 72 14.58 -0.43 -4.04
N THR A 73 13.48 -0.64 -4.75
CA THR A 73 12.51 0.39 -5.07
C THR A 73 11.79 0.90 -3.83
N ILE A 74 11.58 2.20 -3.76
CA ILE A 74 10.70 2.80 -2.77
C ILE A 74 9.29 2.86 -3.34
N PHE A 75 8.34 2.30 -2.61
CA PHE A 75 6.92 2.34 -2.96
C PHE A 75 6.17 3.27 -2.03
N ALA A 76 5.38 4.18 -2.59
CA ALA A 76 4.40 4.98 -1.86
C ALA A 76 3.00 4.55 -2.28
N ALA A 77 2.06 4.41 -1.36
CA ALA A 77 0.69 4.12 -1.70
C ALA A 77 -0.28 5.17 -1.15
N GLY A 78 -1.31 5.46 -1.94
CA GLY A 78 -2.47 6.18 -1.47
C GLY A 78 -3.32 5.32 -0.52
N VAL A 79 -4.54 5.74 -0.24
CA VAL A 79 -5.43 5.08 0.70
C VAL A 79 -6.66 4.51 -0.01
N GLY A 80 -6.87 3.21 0.15
CA GLY A 80 -7.98 2.50 -0.49
C GLY A 80 -7.67 1.02 -0.70
N GLN A 81 -8.40 0.35 -1.59
CA GLN A 81 -8.15 -1.05 -1.94
C GLN A 81 -6.73 -1.24 -2.51
N HIS A 82 -6.26 -0.32 -3.35
CA HIS A 82 -4.90 -0.33 -3.89
C HIS A 82 -3.82 -0.32 -2.80
N GLN A 83 -4.05 0.36 -1.67
CA GLN A 83 -3.16 0.31 -0.51
C GLN A 83 -3.07 -1.09 0.09
N MET A 84 -4.23 -1.74 0.31
CA MET A 84 -4.29 -3.10 0.85
C MET A 84 -3.63 -4.10 -0.11
N TRP A 85 -3.90 -4.01 -1.39
CA TRP A 85 -3.27 -4.87 -2.40
C TRP A 85 -1.77 -4.63 -2.48
N SER A 86 -1.31 -3.38 -2.39
CA SER A 86 0.11 -3.06 -2.35
C SER A 86 0.79 -3.66 -1.12
N ALA A 87 0.15 -3.59 0.04
CA ALA A 87 0.67 -4.21 1.26
C ALA A 87 0.77 -5.75 1.16
N HIS A 88 -0.08 -6.39 0.34
CA HIS A 88 -0.10 -7.85 0.17
C HIS A 88 0.83 -8.36 -0.94
N PHE A 89 0.99 -7.59 -2.03
CA PHE A 89 1.58 -8.11 -3.28
C PHE A 89 2.88 -7.43 -3.70
N LEU A 90 3.26 -6.29 -3.09
CA LEU A 90 4.59 -5.71 -3.30
C LEU A 90 5.65 -6.43 -2.45
N PRO A 91 6.91 -6.46 -2.90
CA PRO A 91 8.01 -6.94 -2.08
C PRO A 91 8.32 -5.95 -0.95
N HIS A 92 8.40 -6.44 0.28
CA HIS A 92 8.71 -5.66 1.48
C HIS A 92 10.00 -6.17 2.14
N GLU A 93 11.06 -6.27 1.35
CA GLU A 93 12.31 -6.91 1.76
C GLU A 93 13.20 -6.01 2.65
N ARG A 94 13.01 -4.69 2.58
CA ARG A 94 13.88 -3.72 3.27
C ARG A 94 13.09 -2.66 4.04
N PRO A 95 13.51 -2.32 5.26
CA PRO A 95 12.93 -1.20 6.01
C PRO A 95 13.01 0.12 5.23
N GLY A 96 12.00 0.97 5.40
CA GLY A 96 11.96 2.30 4.77
C GLY A 96 11.61 2.31 3.28
N LYS A 97 11.30 1.16 2.68
CA LYS A 97 10.93 1.07 1.26
C LYS A 97 9.42 1.10 1.01
N TRP A 98 8.63 1.12 2.06
CA TRP A 98 7.17 1.18 1.99
C TRP A 98 6.63 2.38 2.74
N LEU A 99 6.02 3.32 2.02
CA LEU A 99 5.45 4.55 2.54
C LEU A 99 3.94 4.54 2.36
N ASN A 100 3.21 4.64 3.44
CA ASN A 100 1.75 4.71 3.40
C ASN A 100 1.18 5.42 4.63
N SER A 101 -0.02 5.98 4.49
CA SER A 101 -0.75 6.57 5.61
C SER A 101 -1.56 5.51 6.35
N GLY A 102 -0.86 4.58 7.03
CA GLY A 102 -1.49 3.45 7.71
C GLY A 102 -2.23 3.81 9.01
N GLY A 103 -1.92 4.94 9.61
CA GLY A 103 -2.57 5.41 10.84
C GLY A 103 -3.80 6.28 10.57
N ALA A 104 -3.61 7.43 9.94
CA ALA A 104 -4.68 8.40 9.67
C ALA A 104 -5.52 8.04 8.42
N GLY A 105 -4.99 7.26 7.49
CA GLY A 105 -5.69 6.90 6.26
C GLY A 105 -5.94 8.11 5.34
N THR A 106 -4.92 8.93 5.13
CA THR A 106 -5.03 10.18 4.38
C THR A 106 -5.04 9.90 2.87
N MET A 107 -6.18 10.07 2.22
CA MET A 107 -6.25 10.08 0.76
C MET A 107 -5.44 11.26 0.20
N GLY A 108 -4.76 11.04 -0.95
CA GLY A 108 -3.83 12.03 -1.52
C GLY A 108 -2.41 11.96 -0.98
N TYR A 109 -2.09 10.99 -0.12
CA TYR A 109 -0.75 10.81 0.45
C TYR A 109 0.29 10.39 -0.61
N CYS A 110 -0.11 9.64 -1.65
CA CYS A 110 0.78 8.95 -2.57
C CYS A 110 1.75 9.89 -3.30
N VAL A 111 1.23 10.86 -4.06
CA VAL A 111 2.06 11.73 -4.92
C VAL A 111 3.07 12.54 -4.10
N PRO A 112 2.67 13.30 -3.05
CA PRO A 112 3.63 14.07 -2.26
C PRO A 112 4.63 13.18 -1.49
N ALA A 113 4.22 11.99 -1.05
CA ALA A 113 5.13 11.06 -0.39
C ALA A 113 6.16 10.47 -1.37
N ALA A 114 5.75 10.11 -2.58
CA ALA A 114 6.65 9.65 -3.63
C ALA A 114 7.65 10.76 -4.04
N MET A 115 7.16 11.99 -4.17
CA MET A 115 7.99 13.17 -4.44
C MET A 115 9.04 13.37 -3.34
N GLY A 116 8.62 13.36 -2.07
CA GLY A 116 9.52 13.49 -0.93
C GLY A 116 10.53 12.36 -0.85
N ALA A 117 10.12 11.12 -1.12
CA ALA A 117 11.01 9.96 -1.17
C ALA A 117 12.08 10.12 -2.26
N LYS A 118 11.69 10.61 -3.45
CA LYS A 118 12.64 10.84 -4.54
C LYS A 118 13.64 11.94 -4.24
N VAL A 119 13.22 13.01 -3.58
CA VAL A 119 14.10 14.09 -3.12
C VAL A 119 15.07 13.59 -2.04
N GLY A 120 14.56 12.80 -1.08
CA GLY A 120 15.38 12.25 0.00
C GLY A 120 16.32 11.11 -0.42
N ALA A 121 16.02 10.43 -1.53
CA ALA A 121 16.78 9.33 -2.08
C ALA A 121 16.88 9.43 -3.62
N PRO A 122 17.66 10.39 -4.14
CA PRO A 122 17.66 10.73 -5.56
C PRO A 122 18.11 9.61 -6.48
N ASP A 123 18.92 8.69 -6.00
CA ASP A 123 19.42 7.55 -6.78
C ASP A 123 18.45 6.36 -6.79
N GLN A 124 17.41 6.39 -5.99
CA GLN A 124 16.45 5.30 -5.90
C GLN A 124 15.31 5.45 -6.92
N VAL A 125 14.83 4.32 -7.42
CA VAL A 125 13.57 4.28 -8.16
C VAL A 125 12.43 4.46 -7.17
N VAL A 126 11.48 5.34 -7.49
CA VAL A 126 10.29 5.58 -6.66
C VAL A 126 9.03 5.34 -7.47
N TRP A 127 8.16 4.49 -6.97
CA TRP A 127 6.83 4.23 -7.50
C TRP A 127 5.75 4.69 -6.53
N GLY A 128 4.76 5.39 -7.04
CA GLY A 128 3.49 5.61 -6.36
C GLY A 128 2.42 4.66 -6.91
N ILE A 129 1.70 3.98 -6.02
CA ILE A 129 0.52 3.17 -6.35
C ILE A 129 -0.68 3.89 -5.79
N ASP A 130 -1.53 4.40 -6.67
CA ASP A 130 -2.65 5.23 -6.25
C ASP A 130 -3.98 4.76 -6.86
N GLY A 131 -5.08 5.15 -6.26
CA GLY A 131 -6.41 5.01 -6.83
C GLY A 131 -6.82 6.29 -7.53
N ASP A 132 -7.73 6.19 -8.49
CA ASP A 132 -8.27 7.32 -9.25
C ASP A 132 -8.85 8.42 -8.34
N GLY A 133 -9.61 8.07 -7.33
CA GLY A 133 -10.16 9.03 -6.36
C GLY A 133 -9.10 9.64 -5.44
N CYS A 134 -8.12 8.85 -5.03
CA CYS A 134 -7.04 9.29 -4.16
C CYS A 134 -6.06 10.21 -4.90
N PHE A 135 -5.68 9.85 -6.12
CA PHE A 135 -4.80 10.63 -7.00
C PHE A 135 -5.37 12.03 -7.29
N GLN A 136 -6.68 12.13 -7.50
CA GLN A 136 -7.32 13.43 -7.77
C GLN A 136 -7.19 14.45 -6.64
N MET A 137 -6.84 14.04 -5.43
CA MET A 137 -6.71 14.97 -4.30
C MET A 137 -5.40 15.76 -4.31
N THR A 138 -4.33 15.23 -4.93
CA THR A 138 -3.00 15.85 -4.91
C THR A 138 -2.26 15.78 -6.25
N ASN A 139 -2.95 15.48 -7.34
CA ASN A 139 -2.33 15.37 -8.66
C ASN A 139 -1.65 16.66 -9.12
N GLN A 140 -2.05 17.83 -8.60
CA GLN A 140 -1.43 19.11 -8.92
C GLN A 140 0.07 19.15 -8.56
N GLU A 141 0.54 18.30 -7.66
CA GLU A 141 1.97 18.18 -7.30
C GLU A 141 2.83 17.60 -8.44
N LEU A 142 2.21 17.04 -9.48
CA LEU A 142 2.94 16.65 -10.69
C LEU A 142 3.63 17.87 -11.35
N VAL A 143 3.03 19.04 -11.28
CA VAL A 143 3.67 20.30 -11.75
C VAL A 143 4.93 20.59 -10.97
N THR A 144 4.90 20.39 -9.64
CA THR A 144 6.08 20.52 -8.78
C THR A 144 7.17 19.54 -9.18
N CYS A 145 6.79 18.29 -9.47
CA CYS A 145 7.73 17.27 -9.93
C CYS A 145 8.36 17.64 -11.28
N ALA A 146 7.56 18.07 -12.25
CA ALA A 146 8.02 18.46 -13.58
C ALA A 146 8.96 19.67 -13.54
N LEU A 147 8.62 20.71 -12.78
CA LEU A 147 9.41 21.93 -12.65
C LEU A 147 10.75 21.73 -11.93
N ASN A 148 10.87 20.71 -11.11
CA ASN A 148 12.07 20.48 -10.28
C ASN A 148 12.81 19.18 -10.65
N ASP A 149 12.52 18.59 -11.80
CA ASP A 149 13.13 17.35 -12.28
C ASP A 149 13.10 16.22 -11.23
N ILE A 150 11.93 16.00 -10.60
CA ILE A 150 11.71 14.95 -9.61
C ILE A 150 11.05 13.74 -10.28
N PRO A 151 11.83 12.80 -10.85
CA PRO A 151 11.29 11.70 -11.64
C PRO A 151 10.71 10.60 -10.75
N ILE A 152 9.40 10.63 -10.55
CA ILE A 152 8.61 9.57 -9.92
C ILE A 152 7.80 8.80 -10.96
N LYS A 153 7.39 7.60 -10.64
CA LYS A 153 6.49 6.78 -11.46
C LYS A 153 5.18 6.60 -10.71
N ILE A 154 4.05 6.86 -11.35
CA ILE A 154 2.73 6.71 -10.73
C ILE A 154 1.91 5.69 -11.52
N ALA A 155 1.47 4.64 -10.83
CA ALA A 155 0.47 3.70 -11.35
C ALA A 155 -0.89 4.00 -10.72
N ILE A 156 -1.84 4.37 -11.57
CA ILE A 156 -3.22 4.68 -11.13
C ILE A 156 -4.08 3.43 -11.34
N ILE A 157 -4.56 2.87 -10.25
CA ILE A 157 -5.53 1.78 -10.24
C ILE A 157 -6.92 2.41 -10.38
N ASN A 158 -7.34 2.58 -11.64
CA ASN A 158 -8.56 3.27 -12.00
C ASN A 158 -9.72 2.28 -12.10
N ASN A 159 -10.55 2.21 -11.09
CA ASN A 159 -11.76 1.40 -11.06
C ASN A 159 -13.05 2.23 -11.07
N GLY A 160 -12.95 3.55 -11.12
CA GLY A 160 -14.08 4.48 -11.18
C GLY A 160 -14.91 4.56 -9.90
N VAL A 161 -14.39 4.04 -8.78
CA VAL A 161 -15.12 4.04 -7.51
C VAL A 161 -14.20 4.30 -6.32
N LEU A 162 -14.75 4.81 -5.22
CA LEU A 162 -14.10 4.78 -3.92
C LEU A 162 -14.17 3.34 -3.36
N GLY A 163 -13.30 2.48 -3.88
CA GLY A 163 -13.43 1.03 -3.81
C GLY A 163 -13.50 0.47 -2.40
N MET A 164 -12.72 0.97 -1.45
CA MET A 164 -12.75 0.51 -0.06
C MET A 164 -14.09 0.87 0.60
N VAL A 165 -14.59 2.08 0.38
CA VAL A 165 -15.87 2.52 0.94
C VAL A 165 -17.03 1.70 0.34
N ARG A 166 -17.02 1.49 -0.97
CA ARG A 166 -17.99 0.64 -1.66
C ARG A 166 -17.96 -0.79 -1.15
N GLN A 167 -16.79 -1.35 -0.92
CA GLN A 167 -16.62 -2.69 -0.33
C GLN A 167 -17.31 -2.79 1.05
N TRP A 168 -17.16 -1.77 1.89
CA TRP A 168 -17.83 -1.74 3.19
C TRP A 168 -19.35 -1.61 3.06
N GLN A 169 -19.82 -0.84 2.11
CA GLN A 169 -21.26 -0.73 1.81
C GLN A 169 -21.82 -2.09 1.38
N THR A 170 -21.07 -2.84 0.58
CA THR A 170 -21.43 -4.22 0.21
C THR A 170 -21.49 -5.13 1.44
N LEU A 171 -20.42 -5.16 2.24
CA LEU A 171 -20.25 -6.13 3.32
C LEU A 171 -21.11 -5.85 4.56
N PHE A 172 -21.31 -4.58 4.90
CA PHE A 172 -21.87 -4.21 6.20
C PHE A 172 -23.15 -3.37 6.13
N TYR A 173 -23.50 -2.83 4.96
CA TYR A 173 -24.61 -1.90 4.81
C TYR A 173 -25.69 -2.39 3.84
N GLY A 174 -25.74 -3.69 3.54
CA GLY A 174 -26.77 -4.30 2.69
C GLY A 174 -26.82 -3.67 1.30
N GLU A 175 -25.63 -3.42 0.72
CA GLU A 175 -25.48 -2.85 -0.64
C GLU A 175 -26.13 -1.47 -0.84
N ARG A 176 -26.34 -0.72 0.23
CA ARG A 176 -26.86 0.65 0.13
C ARG A 176 -25.73 1.59 -0.30
N TYR A 177 -25.45 1.60 -1.59
CA TYR A 177 -24.41 2.43 -2.19
C TYR A 177 -24.77 3.90 -2.16
N SER A 178 -23.86 4.75 -1.69
CA SER A 178 -24.02 6.20 -1.66
C SER A 178 -22.68 6.90 -1.82
N ASN A 179 -22.58 7.81 -2.77
CA ASN A 179 -21.45 8.71 -2.99
C ASN A 179 -20.08 8.01 -3.18
N THR A 180 -20.07 6.79 -3.70
CA THR A 180 -18.84 6.01 -3.94
C THR A 180 -18.54 5.82 -5.42
N ASP A 181 -19.48 6.12 -6.30
CA ASP A 181 -19.32 6.03 -7.75
C ASP A 181 -18.65 7.30 -8.28
N LEU A 182 -17.49 7.14 -8.92
CA LEU A 182 -16.74 8.20 -9.58
C LEU A 182 -16.95 8.20 -11.10
N HIS A 183 -17.71 7.23 -11.61
CA HIS A 183 -18.09 7.15 -13.03
C HIS A 183 -19.01 8.30 -13.41
N SER A 184 -18.42 9.42 -13.73
CA SER A 184 -19.10 10.49 -14.44
C SER A 184 -18.59 10.54 -15.88
N SER A 185 -19.41 11.07 -16.79
CA SER A 185 -18.97 11.39 -18.15
C SER A 185 -17.82 12.42 -18.21
N ARG A 186 -17.29 12.81 -17.06
CA ARG A 186 -16.28 13.85 -16.86
C ARG A 186 -15.08 13.37 -16.05
N ILE A 187 -14.85 12.04 -15.94
CA ILE A 187 -13.60 11.53 -15.33
C ILE A 187 -12.42 12.05 -16.15
N PRO A 188 -11.38 12.57 -15.50
CA PRO A 188 -10.18 13.01 -16.20
C PRO A 188 -9.52 11.87 -16.97
N ASP A 189 -9.06 12.15 -18.17
CA ASP A 189 -8.07 11.33 -18.85
C ASP A 189 -6.72 11.56 -18.16
N PHE A 190 -6.35 10.68 -17.25
CA PHE A 190 -5.17 10.86 -16.41
C PHE A 190 -3.85 10.97 -17.20
N PRO A 191 -3.62 10.22 -18.29
CA PRO A 191 -2.47 10.44 -19.16
C PRO A 191 -2.42 11.87 -19.73
N LYS A 192 -3.51 12.36 -20.29
CA LYS A 192 -3.56 13.75 -20.79
C LYS A 192 -3.40 14.79 -19.70
N LEU A 193 -3.92 14.50 -18.49
CA LEU A 193 -3.72 15.37 -17.34
C LEU A 193 -2.23 15.47 -16.97
N ALA A 194 -1.52 14.33 -16.94
CA ALA A 194 -0.09 14.31 -16.69
C ALA A 194 0.71 15.06 -17.76
N GLU A 195 0.39 14.86 -19.04
CA GLU A 195 0.98 15.60 -20.16
C GLU A 195 0.76 17.11 -20.00
N ALA A 196 -0.44 17.55 -19.65
CA ALA A 196 -0.77 18.96 -19.42
C ALA A 196 -0.01 19.56 -18.22
N MET A 197 0.44 18.73 -17.28
CA MET A 197 1.26 19.12 -16.13
C MET A 197 2.76 19.00 -16.38
N GLY A 198 3.18 18.63 -17.58
CA GLY A 198 4.59 18.58 -17.99
C GLY A 198 5.28 17.24 -17.71
N CYS A 199 4.52 16.16 -17.46
CA CYS A 199 5.03 14.80 -17.22
C CYS A 199 5.00 13.94 -18.49
#